data_0c9988d3a58152a330494c723d3e1772
#
_entry.id   0c9988d3a58152a330494c723d3e1772
#
_cell.length_a   1.000
_cell.length_b   1.000
_cell.length_c   1.000
_cell.angle_alpha   90.00
_cell.angle_beta   90.00
_cell.angle_gamma   90.00
#
_symmetry.space_group_name_H-M   'P 1'
#
loop_
_entity.id
_entity.type
_entity.pdbx_description
1 polymer ?
#
loop_
_entity_poly.entity_id
_entity_poly.type
_entity_poly.pdbx_seq_one_letter_code
_entity_poly.pdbx_strand_id
1 'polypeptide(L)'
;MRQPSLRFLLLRWLLPAMLVLLLAGAVTAYWVALRSATKAYDRALFDTALAIVEQLAMYDGKPVLPLTAQARDVLLVDKFDQIFFAVRGPNGELLDGEAGLPMPPPRLPKEVWSEGRYYFDGRLDEQPVRIAALRTERAGQTFTVLAGETLVKRNALVREILLGMLLPELLLIV
;
A
#
# COMPACT_ATOMS: atom_id res chain seq x y z
N MET A 1 36.32 10.48 -49.58
CA MET A 1 35.80 10.42 -48.22
C MET A 1 34.62 11.37 -48.10
N ARG A 2 33.36 10.84 -47.98
CA ARG A 2 32.17 11.69 -47.81
C ARG A 2 32.18 12.23 -46.39
N GLN A 3 32.30 13.53 -46.22
CA GLN A 3 32.17 14.20 -44.91
C GLN A 3 30.75 13.97 -44.41
N PRO A 4 30.57 13.48 -43.17
CA PRO A 4 29.24 13.32 -42.62
C PRO A 4 28.54 14.67 -42.54
N SER A 5 27.31 14.75 -43.03
CA SER A 5 26.54 15.98 -42.99
C SER A 5 26.40 16.48 -41.54
N LEU A 6 26.49 17.78 -41.32
CA LEU A 6 26.29 18.41 -40.00
C LEU A 6 25.04 17.93 -39.29
N ARG A 7 23.98 17.63 -40.06
CA ARG A 7 22.72 17.03 -39.57
C ARG A 7 22.95 15.67 -38.93
N PHE A 8 23.75 14.81 -39.54
CA PHE A 8 24.03 13.47 -39.01
C PHE A 8 24.88 13.52 -37.75
N LEU A 9 25.81 14.48 -37.66
CA LEU A 9 26.64 14.68 -36.47
C LEU A 9 25.79 15.18 -35.28
N LEU A 10 24.89 16.16 -35.53
CA LEU A 10 23.98 16.68 -34.51
C LEU A 10 22.97 15.62 -34.02
N LEU A 11 22.36 14.85 -34.94
CA LEU A 11 21.47 13.77 -34.58
C LEU A 11 22.15 12.69 -33.71
N ARG A 12 23.39 12.35 -34.06
CA ARG A 12 24.18 11.33 -33.35
C ARG A 12 24.42 11.69 -31.87
N TRP A 13 24.54 12.98 -31.54
CA TRP A 13 24.78 13.47 -30.19
C TRP A 13 23.48 13.86 -29.44
N LEU A 14 22.52 14.42 -30.17
CA LEU A 14 21.28 14.91 -29.59
C LEU A 14 20.32 13.77 -29.21
N LEU A 15 20.19 12.76 -30.08
CA LEU A 15 19.28 11.63 -29.84
C LEU A 15 19.63 10.84 -28.56
N PRO A 16 20.88 10.44 -28.30
CA PRO A 16 21.22 9.76 -27.05
C PRO A 16 20.98 10.64 -25.81
N ALA A 17 21.29 11.94 -25.88
CA ALA A 17 21.06 12.86 -24.79
C ALA A 17 19.56 13.02 -24.48
N MET A 18 18.73 13.17 -25.50
CA MET A 18 17.26 13.19 -25.34
C MET A 18 16.74 11.88 -24.76
N LEU A 19 17.22 10.74 -25.25
CA LEU A 19 16.79 9.43 -24.74
C LEU A 19 17.13 9.26 -23.26
N VAL A 20 18.32 9.68 -22.85
CA VAL A 20 18.73 9.63 -21.43
C VAL A 20 17.84 10.53 -20.56
N LEU A 21 17.52 11.74 -21.03
CA LEU A 21 16.61 12.65 -20.32
C LEU A 21 15.20 12.09 -20.20
N LEU A 22 14.67 11.50 -21.27
CA LEU A 22 13.35 10.86 -21.27
C LEU A 22 13.30 9.68 -20.29
N LEU A 23 14.30 8.79 -20.32
CA LEU A 23 14.39 7.66 -19.39
C LEU A 23 14.51 8.14 -17.94
N ALA A 24 15.33 9.14 -17.67
CA ALA A 24 15.46 9.70 -16.33
C ALA A 24 14.14 10.32 -15.84
N GLY A 25 13.43 11.03 -16.72
CA GLY A 25 12.09 11.57 -16.45
C GLY A 25 11.07 10.47 -16.15
N ALA A 26 11.02 9.44 -17.00
CA ALA A 26 10.11 8.31 -16.83
C ALA A 26 10.36 7.55 -15.50
N VAL A 27 11.63 7.28 -15.17
CA VAL A 27 12.00 6.64 -13.89
C VAL A 27 11.59 7.51 -12.71
N THR A 28 11.85 8.81 -12.78
CA THR A 28 11.50 9.75 -11.69
C THR A 28 9.98 9.80 -11.49
N ALA A 29 9.23 9.96 -12.56
CA ALA A 29 7.78 10.01 -12.53
C ALA A 29 7.16 8.69 -12.01
N TYR A 30 7.71 7.53 -12.42
CA TYR A 30 7.32 6.24 -11.88
C TYR A 30 7.50 6.16 -10.36
N TRP A 31 8.66 6.57 -9.85
CA TRP A 31 8.92 6.57 -8.41
C TRP A 31 8.00 7.52 -7.64
N VAL A 32 7.74 8.70 -8.19
CA VAL A 32 6.80 9.66 -7.57
C VAL A 32 5.39 9.10 -7.55
N ALA A 33 4.91 8.55 -8.67
CA ALA A 33 3.59 7.94 -8.78
C ALA A 33 3.43 6.75 -7.80
N LEU A 34 4.41 5.85 -7.75
CA LEU A 34 4.41 4.71 -6.85
C LEU A 34 4.37 5.14 -5.38
N ARG A 35 5.19 6.13 -4.99
CA ARG A 35 5.19 6.66 -3.62
C ARG A 35 3.87 7.33 -3.26
N SER A 36 3.29 8.08 -4.18
CA SER A 36 2.02 8.78 -3.95
C SER A 36 0.87 7.79 -3.83
N ALA A 37 0.81 6.78 -4.70
CA ALA A 37 -0.15 5.70 -4.62
C ALA A 37 -0.01 4.96 -3.27
N THR A 38 1.19 4.52 -2.90
CA THR A 38 1.41 3.80 -1.63
C THR A 38 0.94 4.61 -0.42
N LYS A 39 1.22 5.93 -0.38
CA LYS A 39 0.75 6.79 0.71
C LYS A 39 -0.78 6.90 0.78
N ALA A 40 -1.45 6.96 -0.37
CA ALA A 40 -2.90 7.02 -0.43
C ALA A 40 -3.53 5.71 0.09
N TYR A 41 -2.99 4.57 -0.32
CA TYR A 41 -3.41 3.25 0.16
C TYR A 41 -3.13 3.06 1.66
N ASP A 42 -1.94 3.42 2.13
CA ASP A 42 -1.59 3.35 3.55
C ASP A 42 -2.56 4.18 4.40
N ARG A 43 -3.00 5.34 3.90
CA ARG A 43 -3.98 6.17 4.58
C ARG A 43 -5.36 5.52 4.63
N ALA A 44 -5.84 4.97 3.52
CA ALA A 44 -7.13 4.28 3.47
C ALA A 44 -7.16 3.07 4.42
N LEU A 45 -6.08 2.26 4.43
CA LEU A 45 -5.94 1.14 5.37
C LEU A 45 -5.92 1.60 6.83
N PHE A 46 -5.25 2.72 7.11
CA PHE A 46 -5.25 3.30 8.45
C PHE A 46 -6.65 3.73 8.87
N ASP A 47 -7.40 4.41 8.00
CA ASP A 47 -8.77 4.85 8.29
C ASP A 47 -9.68 3.64 8.56
N THR A 48 -9.50 2.53 7.83
CA THR A 48 -10.20 1.27 8.09
C THR A 48 -9.81 0.67 9.46
N ALA A 49 -8.52 0.61 9.77
CA ALA A 49 -8.04 0.10 11.06
C ALA A 49 -8.55 0.97 12.22
N LEU A 50 -8.56 2.30 12.04
CA LEU A 50 -9.07 3.24 13.04
C LEU A 50 -10.58 3.05 13.28
N ALA A 51 -11.36 2.89 12.22
CA ALA A 51 -12.79 2.62 12.34
C ALA A 51 -13.07 1.35 13.15
N ILE A 52 -12.25 0.32 12.98
CA ILE A 52 -12.35 -0.92 13.79
C ILE A 52 -11.95 -0.66 15.25
N VAL A 53 -10.88 0.12 15.49
CA VAL A 53 -10.45 0.50 16.86
C VAL A 53 -11.55 1.25 17.59
N GLU A 54 -12.29 2.12 16.91
CA GLU A 54 -13.40 2.88 17.50
C GLU A 54 -14.58 2.01 17.90
N GLN A 55 -14.76 0.87 17.22
CA GLN A 55 -15.79 -0.13 17.57
C GLN A 55 -15.34 -1.08 18.70
N LEU A 56 -14.04 -1.12 19.04
CA LEU A 56 -13.54 -1.99 20.10
C LEU A 56 -13.96 -1.48 21.47
N ALA A 57 -14.93 -2.15 22.06
CA ALA A 57 -15.46 -1.86 23.38
C ALA A 57 -14.97 -2.87 24.43
N MET A 58 -15.00 -2.45 25.70
CA MET A 58 -14.76 -3.34 26.84
C MET A 58 -16.09 -3.57 27.55
N TYR A 59 -16.50 -4.83 27.66
CA TYR A 59 -17.70 -5.23 28.40
C TYR A 59 -17.32 -6.26 29.44
N ASP A 60 -17.61 -5.98 30.71
CA ASP A 60 -17.20 -6.81 31.87
C ASP A 60 -15.72 -7.20 31.86
N GLY A 61 -14.83 -6.25 31.50
CA GLY A 61 -13.39 -6.48 31.44
C GLY A 61 -12.93 -7.34 30.26
N LYS A 62 -13.85 -7.74 29.36
CA LYS A 62 -13.53 -8.48 28.13
C LYS A 62 -13.65 -7.60 26.91
N PRO A 63 -12.71 -7.72 25.96
CA PRO A 63 -12.81 -7.00 24.70
C PRO A 63 -13.95 -7.59 23.85
N VAL A 64 -14.80 -6.71 23.33
CA VAL A 64 -15.90 -7.06 22.45
C VAL A 64 -15.85 -6.15 21.22
N LEU A 65 -15.99 -6.74 20.04
CA LEU A 65 -16.10 -6.02 18.79
C LEU A 65 -17.53 -6.19 18.24
N PRO A 66 -18.48 -5.27 18.58
CA PRO A 66 -19.88 -5.40 18.21
C PRO A 66 -20.12 -5.00 16.75
N LEU A 67 -19.35 -5.58 15.81
CA LEU A 67 -19.57 -5.38 14.38
C LEU A 67 -20.77 -6.20 13.93
N THR A 68 -21.84 -5.51 13.53
CA THR A 68 -22.94 -6.17 12.82
C THR A 68 -22.48 -6.69 11.46
N ALA A 69 -23.16 -7.68 10.89
CA ALA A 69 -22.85 -8.17 9.54
C ALA A 69 -22.84 -7.02 8.52
N GLN A 70 -23.80 -6.11 8.60
CA GLN A 70 -23.89 -4.94 7.72
C GLN A 70 -22.70 -3.97 7.90
N ALA A 71 -22.27 -3.70 9.14
CA ALA A 71 -21.11 -2.85 9.40
C ALA A 71 -19.83 -3.50 8.87
N ARG A 72 -19.71 -4.82 9.02
CA ARG A 72 -18.60 -5.62 8.49
C ARG A 72 -18.57 -5.55 6.95
N ASP A 73 -19.71 -5.75 6.30
CA ASP A 73 -19.84 -5.64 4.85
C ASP A 73 -19.43 -4.25 4.35
N VAL A 74 -19.88 -3.18 5.01
CA VAL A 74 -19.52 -1.80 4.64
C VAL A 74 -18.02 -1.53 4.79
N LEU A 75 -17.38 -2.06 5.84
CA LEU A 75 -15.95 -1.87 6.08
C LEU A 75 -15.07 -2.67 5.10
N LEU A 76 -15.56 -3.82 4.63
CA LEU A 76 -14.79 -4.75 3.82
C LEU A 76 -15.16 -4.71 2.33
N VAL A 77 -16.21 -3.98 1.96
CA VAL A 77 -16.61 -3.85 0.54
C VAL A 77 -15.63 -2.94 -0.20
N ASP A 78 -14.85 -3.58 -1.06
CA ASP A 78 -14.18 -2.92 -2.15
C ASP A 78 -14.52 -3.62 -3.47
N LYS A 79 -14.68 -2.86 -4.54
CA LYS A 79 -15.09 -3.37 -5.85
C LYS A 79 -14.00 -4.17 -6.57
N PHE A 80 -12.73 -3.93 -6.24
CA PHE A 80 -11.58 -4.44 -6.98
C PHE A 80 -10.56 -5.17 -6.12
N ASP A 81 -10.42 -4.77 -4.85
CA ASP A 81 -9.53 -5.38 -3.88
C ASP A 81 -10.32 -6.04 -2.75
N GLN A 82 -9.74 -7.05 -2.13
CA GLN A 82 -10.29 -7.67 -0.94
C GLN A 82 -9.67 -6.99 0.29
N ILE A 83 -10.53 -6.51 1.17
CA ILE A 83 -10.13 -5.92 2.43
C ILE A 83 -10.29 -6.97 3.52
N PHE A 84 -9.28 -7.13 4.34
CA PHE A 84 -9.22 -8.04 5.48
C PHE A 84 -8.95 -7.24 6.75
N PHE A 85 -9.41 -7.76 7.88
CA PHE A 85 -9.02 -7.23 9.17
C PHE A 85 -8.75 -8.35 10.16
N ALA A 86 -7.96 -8.04 11.19
CA ALA A 86 -7.82 -8.88 12.36
C ALA A 86 -7.65 -8.02 13.61
N VAL A 87 -8.29 -8.41 14.70
CA VAL A 87 -8.10 -7.79 16.02
C VAL A 87 -7.44 -8.83 16.91
N ARG A 88 -6.27 -8.46 17.44
CA ARG A 88 -5.48 -9.30 18.33
C ARG A 88 -5.43 -8.71 19.73
N GLY A 89 -5.63 -9.57 20.71
CA GLY A 89 -5.54 -9.22 22.12
C GLY A 89 -4.11 -9.07 22.64
N PRO A 90 -3.96 -8.79 23.95
CA PRO A 90 -2.66 -8.54 24.59
C PRO A 90 -1.64 -9.66 24.45
N ASN A 91 -2.11 -10.92 24.40
CA ASN A 91 -1.27 -12.11 24.27
C ASN A 91 -1.12 -12.56 22.80
N GLY A 92 -1.60 -11.77 21.83
CA GLY A 92 -1.60 -12.11 20.43
C GLY A 92 -2.74 -13.01 19.97
N GLU A 93 -3.68 -13.37 20.87
CA GLU A 93 -4.86 -14.16 20.55
C GLU A 93 -5.78 -13.41 19.56
N LEU A 94 -6.37 -14.15 18.64
CA LEU A 94 -7.34 -13.57 17.70
C LEU A 94 -8.66 -13.35 18.42
N LEU A 95 -9.12 -12.12 18.44
CA LEU A 95 -10.43 -11.75 18.98
C LEU A 95 -11.50 -11.76 17.90
N ASP A 96 -11.18 -11.26 16.72
CA ASP A 96 -12.08 -11.25 15.56
C ASP A 96 -11.31 -11.05 14.26
N GLY A 97 -11.88 -11.44 13.12
CA GLY A 97 -11.35 -11.22 11.79
C GLY A 97 -10.57 -12.41 11.23
N GLU A 98 -9.66 -12.12 10.30
CA GLU A 98 -8.92 -13.11 9.52
C GLU A 98 -7.68 -13.62 10.29
N ALA A 99 -7.69 -14.91 10.62
CA ALA A 99 -6.62 -15.53 11.40
C ALA A 99 -5.27 -15.57 10.64
N GLY A 100 -5.34 -15.74 9.33
CA GLY A 100 -4.18 -15.83 8.42
C GLY A 100 -3.49 -14.50 8.15
N LEU A 101 -4.08 -13.38 8.57
CA LEU A 101 -3.49 -12.07 8.31
C LEU A 101 -2.16 -11.92 9.06
N PRO A 102 -1.03 -11.64 8.33
CA PRO A 102 0.28 -11.55 8.94
C PRO A 102 0.37 -10.50 10.04
N MET A 103 1.06 -10.86 11.11
CA MET A 103 1.38 -9.93 12.21
C MET A 103 2.67 -9.16 11.90
N PRO A 104 2.80 -7.92 12.39
CA PRO A 104 4.07 -7.22 12.32
C PRO A 104 5.15 -8.01 13.08
N PRO A 105 6.44 -7.90 12.66
CA PRO A 105 7.53 -8.58 13.33
C PRO A 105 7.55 -8.28 14.84
N PRO A 106 7.74 -9.29 15.71
CA PRO A 106 7.58 -9.13 17.16
C PRO A 106 8.64 -8.21 17.80
N ARG A 107 9.77 -8.00 17.14
CA ARG A 107 10.90 -7.20 17.65
C ARG A 107 11.11 -5.88 16.91
N LEU A 108 10.03 -5.23 16.48
CA LEU A 108 10.15 -3.90 15.91
C LEU A 108 10.51 -2.89 17.00
N PRO A 109 11.55 -2.05 16.79
CA PRO A 109 11.84 -0.92 17.66
C PRO A 109 10.62 -0.01 17.78
N LYS A 110 10.44 0.62 18.97
CA LYS A 110 9.30 1.52 19.19
C LYS A 110 9.29 2.70 18.22
N GLU A 111 10.43 3.13 17.75
CA GLU A 111 10.65 4.23 16.82
C GLU A 111 10.09 3.94 15.42
N VAL A 112 9.93 2.65 15.06
CA VAL A 112 9.34 2.22 13.79
C VAL A 112 7.82 2.39 13.80
N TRP A 113 7.22 2.39 15.00
CA TRP A 113 5.81 2.67 15.19
C TRP A 113 5.58 4.19 15.23
N SER A 114 5.30 4.78 14.08
CA SER A 114 4.91 6.20 14.02
C SER A 114 3.51 6.37 14.59
N GLU A 115 3.40 7.04 15.75
CA GLU A 115 2.09 7.27 16.42
C GLU A 115 1.27 5.98 16.64
N GLY A 116 1.95 4.85 16.95
CA GLY A 116 1.29 3.55 17.11
C GLY A 116 0.90 2.86 15.80
N ARG A 117 1.34 3.38 14.64
CA ARG A 117 1.07 2.85 13.30
C ARG A 117 2.29 2.19 12.70
N TYR A 118 2.09 1.08 12.01
CA TYR A 118 3.11 0.42 11.22
C TYR A 118 2.51 -0.17 9.94
N TYR A 119 3.17 0.06 8.81
CA TYR A 119 2.74 -0.44 7.51
C TYR A 119 3.77 -1.42 6.95
N PHE A 120 3.29 -2.55 6.45
CA PHE A 120 4.17 -3.56 5.87
C PHE A 120 3.46 -4.37 4.79
N ASP A 121 4.26 -4.97 3.92
CA ASP A 121 3.76 -5.91 2.93
C ASP A 121 3.80 -7.33 3.50
N GLY A 122 2.79 -8.12 3.23
CA GLY A 122 2.66 -9.51 3.66
C GLY A 122 2.05 -10.39 2.59
N ARG A 123 1.71 -11.62 2.97
CA ARG A 123 0.99 -12.57 2.10
C ARG A 123 -0.14 -13.21 2.90
N LEU A 124 -1.31 -13.27 2.29
CA LEU A 124 -2.47 -13.98 2.79
C LEU A 124 -2.92 -14.92 1.67
N ASP A 125 -3.00 -16.23 1.94
CA ASP A 125 -3.36 -17.26 0.94
C ASP A 125 -2.60 -17.11 -0.39
N GLU A 126 -1.28 -16.90 -0.27
CA GLU A 126 -0.34 -16.63 -1.36
C GLU A 126 -0.53 -15.30 -2.11
N GLN A 127 -1.58 -14.55 -1.83
CA GLN A 127 -1.79 -13.23 -2.40
C GLN A 127 -0.98 -12.16 -1.67
N PRO A 128 -0.30 -11.26 -2.39
CA PRO A 128 0.39 -10.15 -1.77
C PRO A 128 -0.63 -9.15 -1.21
N VAL A 129 -0.45 -8.78 0.06
CA VAL A 129 -1.31 -7.83 0.78
C VAL A 129 -0.48 -6.71 1.39
N ARG A 130 -1.02 -5.50 1.38
CA ARG A 130 -0.53 -4.36 2.17
C ARG A 130 -1.28 -4.32 3.48
N ILE A 131 -0.59 -4.16 4.59
CA ILE A 131 -1.17 -4.23 5.93
C ILE A 131 -0.81 -2.96 6.70
N ALA A 132 -1.83 -2.35 7.31
CA ALA A 132 -1.69 -1.34 8.35
C ALA A 132 -1.93 -2.01 9.70
N ALA A 133 -0.97 -1.92 10.60
CA ALA A 133 -1.09 -2.34 11.98
C ALA A 133 -1.24 -1.12 12.87
N LEU A 134 -2.26 -1.11 13.72
CA LEU A 134 -2.53 -0.05 14.69
C LEU A 134 -2.56 -0.63 16.09
N ARG A 135 -1.71 -0.11 16.98
CA ARG A 135 -1.75 -0.44 18.41
C ARG A 135 -2.63 0.54 19.14
N THR A 136 -3.54 0.01 19.93
CA THR A 136 -4.42 0.80 20.79
C THR A 136 -4.42 0.24 22.20
N GLU A 137 -4.63 1.11 23.17
CA GLU A 137 -4.75 0.72 24.57
C GLU A 137 -6.21 0.92 25.03
N ARG A 138 -6.78 -0.11 25.66
CA ARG A 138 -8.12 -0.07 26.27
C ARG A 138 -8.06 -0.74 27.62
N ALA A 139 -8.51 -0.07 28.67
CA ALA A 139 -8.50 -0.57 30.05
C ALA A 139 -7.13 -1.12 30.50
N GLY A 140 -6.02 -0.43 30.13
CA GLY A 140 -4.67 -0.84 30.48
C GLY A 140 -4.13 -2.05 29.72
N GLN A 141 -4.84 -2.52 28.70
CA GLN A 141 -4.43 -3.63 27.83
C GLN A 141 -4.13 -3.12 26.42
N THR A 142 -3.07 -3.66 25.80
CA THR A 142 -2.70 -3.30 24.43
C THR A 142 -3.31 -4.27 23.43
N PHE A 143 -4.04 -3.73 22.47
CA PHE A 143 -4.61 -4.47 21.35
C PHE A 143 -3.90 -4.09 20.05
N THR A 144 -3.81 -5.01 19.11
CA THR A 144 -3.29 -4.76 17.77
C THR A 144 -4.40 -4.99 16.76
N VAL A 145 -4.80 -3.93 16.08
CA VAL A 145 -5.76 -3.98 14.98
C VAL A 145 -4.99 -3.96 13.66
N LEU A 146 -5.32 -4.88 12.79
CA LEU A 146 -4.74 -5.03 11.46
C LEU A 146 -5.84 -4.78 10.43
N ALA A 147 -5.54 -3.95 9.44
CA ALA A 147 -6.32 -3.85 8.20
C ALA A 147 -5.38 -4.18 7.03
N GLY A 148 -5.81 -5.09 6.18
CA GLY A 148 -5.05 -5.55 5.02
C GLY A 148 -5.86 -5.42 3.75
N GLU A 149 -5.20 -5.14 2.62
CA GLU A 149 -5.82 -5.04 1.31
C GLU A 149 -4.93 -5.72 0.27
N THR A 150 -5.52 -6.41 -0.71
CA THR A 150 -4.77 -6.94 -1.84
C THR A 150 -4.18 -5.82 -2.69
N LEU A 151 -3.11 -6.12 -3.42
CA LEU A 151 -2.39 -5.11 -4.20
C LEU A 151 -2.84 -5.04 -5.66
N VAL A 152 -4.05 -5.49 -5.99
CA VAL A 152 -4.55 -5.57 -7.37
C VAL A 152 -4.68 -4.18 -7.98
N LYS A 153 -5.38 -3.25 -7.30
CA LYS A 153 -5.54 -1.86 -7.78
C LYS A 153 -4.21 -1.14 -7.91
N ARG A 154 -3.35 -1.27 -6.88
CA ARG A 154 -2.03 -0.61 -6.90
C ARG A 154 -1.23 -1.04 -8.12
N ASN A 155 -1.20 -2.34 -8.40
CA ASN A 155 -0.48 -2.88 -9.53
C ASN A 155 -1.11 -2.48 -10.88
N ALA A 156 -2.44 -2.43 -10.95
CA ALA A 156 -3.16 -1.95 -12.13
C ALA A 156 -2.87 -0.47 -12.40
N LEU A 157 -2.94 0.38 -11.37
CA LEU A 157 -2.65 1.81 -11.47
C LEU A 157 -1.20 2.08 -11.92
N VAL A 158 -0.24 1.37 -11.34
CA VAL A 158 1.18 1.48 -11.73
C VAL A 158 1.36 1.11 -13.20
N ARG A 159 0.72 0.03 -13.66
CA ARG A 159 0.77 -0.38 -15.06
C ARG A 159 0.13 0.65 -16.00
N GLU A 160 -1.01 1.21 -15.62
CA GLU A 160 -1.70 2.25 -16.40
C GLU A 160 -0.84 3.51 -16.54
N ILE A 161 -0.22 3.96 -15.45
CA ILE A 161 0.70 5.10 -15.46
C ILE A 161 1.88 4.82 -16.39
N LEU A 162 2.50 3.64 -16.28
CA LEU A 162 3.62 3.26 -17.14
C LEU A 162 3.24 3.25 -18.62
N LEU A 163 2.10 2.65 -18.96
CA LEU A 163 1.60 2.62 -20.35
C LEU A 163 1.28 4.03 -20.84
N GLY A 164 0.63 4.85 -20.04
CA GLY A 164 0.32 6.24 -20.36
C GLY A 164 1.54 7.13 -20.60
N MET A 165 2.67 6.81 -19.97
CA MET A 165 3.92 7.53 -20.15
C MET A 165 4.75 7.00 -21.33
N LEU A 166 4.85 5.67 -21.47
CA LEU A 166 5.71 5.06 -22.49
C LEU A 166 5.09 5.12 -23.90
N LEU A 167 3.76 5.05 -24.04
CA LEU A 167 3.10 5.06 -25.33
C LEU A 167 3.33 6.35 -26.14
N PRO A 168 3.18 7.58 -25.57
CA PRO A 168 3.47 8.82 -26.28
C PRO A 168 4.95 8.95 -26.65
N GLU A 169 5.85 8.48 -25.79
CA GLU A 169 7.30 8.54 -26.05
C GLU A 169 7.70 7.63 -27.22
N LEU A 170 7.13 6.42 -27.28
CA LEU A 170 7.36 5.50 -28.40
C LEU A 170 6.83 6.06 -29.72
N LEU A 171 5.66 6.75 -29.71
CA LEU A 171 5.10 7.40 -30.88
C LEU A 171 5.93 8.59 -31.39
N LEU A 172 6.71 9.24 -30.52
CA LEU A 172 7.58 10.36 -30.93
C LEU A 172 8.92 9.89 -31.53
N ILE A 173 9.28 8.61 -31.34
CA ILE A 173 10.54 8.02 -31.83
C ILE A 173 10.35 7.37 -33.23
N VAL A 174 9.11 7.02 -33.60
CA VAL A 174 8.75 6.44 -34.91
C VAL A 174 8.43 7.54 -35.91
#